data_859d23d69f42bd16e5382ea70dc79cae
#
_entry.id   859d23d69f42bd16e5382ea70dc79cae
#
_cell.length_a   1.000
_cell.length_b   1.000
_cell.length_c   1.000
_cell.angle_alpha   90.00
_cell.angle_beta   90.00
_cell.angle_gamma   90.00
#
_symmetry.space_group_name_H-M   'P 1'
#
loop_
_entity.id
_entity.type
_entity.pdbx_description
1 polymer ?
#
loop_
_entity_poly.entity_id
_entity_poly.type
_entity_poly.pdbx_seq_one_letter_code
_entity_poly.pdbx_strand_id
1 'polypeptide(L)'
;MNKTFQKIVGAGLALTAVFSLAACGKKSEPTASDNASGKVYKVGIVQFVDDASLNQIEENIEKELDAKGAELGVTFDYADYTYNGQADSTTLNQIGAELVSKGVDIIIPIATPAAQVMQAVTEDTDIPIVFSAVSDPVSAKLVDSMDAPGGKITGTSDSLNTKAVLDLMLAANPDTDYVGLLYSKSEDSSKQPIADAIAYLESKNIKYIEKTGTTTDEVSSAADALIAEGVDAVFTPTDNTVMKAQLAIYEKFLDAKIPQFCGADSFALNGAFVGYGVDYANLGRATADIVVQILVEGADPATTAVQTFDNGIATINTESCAALGYDLSAIKTAFDGLCTQIVETVTAQEFE
;
A
#
# COMPACT_ATOMS: atom_id res chain seq x y z
N MET A 1 -15.94 21.69 73.40
CA MET A 1 -15.83 20.85 74.64
C MET A 1 -15.02 19.60 74.27
N ASN A 2 -13.80 19.65 74.69
CA ASN A 2 -13.15 18.74 75.65
C ASN A 2 -13.11 17.32 75.27
N LYS A 3 -12.09 16.62 75.26
CA LYS A 3 -10.71 16.47 75.83
C LYS A 3 -10.34 15.06 75.51
N THR A 4 -9.23 14.57 75.24
CA THR A 4 -7.84 14.66 75.70
C THR A 4 -7.26 13.25 75.87
N PHE A 5 -6.05 13.00 75.33
CA PHE A 5 -4.95 12.20 75.87
C PHE A 5 -5.18 10.66 76.08
N GLN A 6 -4.24 9.73 75.84
CA GLN A 6 -2.78 9.68 76.09
C GLN A 6 -2.17 8.43 75.48
N LYS A 7 -0.98 8.55 74.96
CA LYS A 7 0.27 7.82 75.00
C LYS A 7 0.40 6.60 75.94
N ILE A 8 1.22 5.59 75.46
CA ILE A 8 2.35 4.93 76.18
C ILE A 8 2.85 3.80 75.23
N VAL A 9 4.01 3.78 74.61
CA VAL A 9 5.42 3.48 74.95
C VAL A 9 5.68 2.07 75.48
N GLY A 10 6.59 1.37 74.86
CA GLY A 10 7.33 0.18 75.33
C GLY A 10 7.73 -0.75 74.19
N ALA A 11 8.83 -0.70 73.64
CA ALA A 11 10.22 -1.13 73.87
C ALA A 11 10.43 -2.64 73.93
N GLY A 12 11.20 -3.19 72.99
CA GLY A 12 12.36 -3.94 73.38
C GLY A 12 12.64 -5.29 72.69
N LEU A 13 13.82 -5.37 72.09
CA LEU A 13 14.75 -6.52 71.92
C LEU A 13 14.38 -7.62 70.89
N ALA A 14 15.07 -7.81 69.82
CA ALA A 14 16.47 -8.23 69.52
C ALA A 14 16.72 -9.75 69.46
N LEU A 15 17.50 -10.12 68.45
CA LEU A 15 18.27 -11.38 68.21
C LEU A 15 17.47 -12.58 67.59
N THR A 16 17.93 -13.31 66.60
CA THR A 16 19.26 -13.62 66.07
C THR A 16 19.12 -14.28 64.67
N ALA A 17 20.17 -14.15 63.90
CA ALA A 17 20.37 -14.77 62.58
C ALA A 17 20.45 -16.28 62.61
N VAL A 18 19.98 -16.93 61.53
CA VAL A 18 20.54 -18.23 61.05
C VAL A 18 20.60 -18.16 59.54
N PHE A 19 21.82 -18.30 59.02
CA PHE A 19 22.15 -18.57 57.62
C PHE A 19 21.74 -19.98 57.25
N SER A 20 21.06 -20.15 56.11
CA SER A 20 21.14 -21.40 55.35
C SER A 20 21.13 -21.10 53.86
N LEU A 21 22.28 -21.30 53.21
CA LEU A 21 22.42 -21.40 51.77
C LEU A 21 21.63 -22.62 51.26
N ALA A 22 20.79 -22.39 50.27
CA ALA A 22 20.39 -23.43 49.36
C ALA A 22 20.35 -22.81 47.95
N ALA A 23 21.33 -23.19 47.13
CA ALA A 23 21.36 -22.94 45.69
C ALA A 23 20.29 -23.80 45.02
N CYS A 24 19.43 -23.18 44.21
CA CYS A 24 18.78 -23.87 43.09
C CYS A 24 18.22 -22.85 42.09
N GLY A 25 18.75 -22.92 40.89
CA GLY A 25 18.15 -22.71 39.59
C GLY A 25 17.23 -21.49 39.40
N LYS A 26 17.73 -20.35 39.02
CA LYS A 26 16.93 -19.30 38.36
C LYS A 26 16.55 -19.79 36.95
N LYS A 27 15.31 -20.20 36.75
CA LYS A 27 14.64 -20.02 35.48
C LYS A 27 14.57 -18.53 35.24
N SER A 28 15.24 -18.04 34.22
CA SER A 28 15.02 -16.71 33.67
C SER A 28 13.61 -16.69 33.04
N GLU A 29 12.67 -16.09 33.74
CA GLU A 29 11.48 -15.55 33.10
C GLU A 29 11.91 -14.45 32.12
N PRO A 30 11.33 -14.35 30.92
CA PRO A 30 11.60 -13.22 30.07
C PRO A 30 11.11 -11.96 30.79
N THR A 31 12.03 -11.07 31.12
CA THR A 31 11.71 -9.71 31.56
C THR A 31 10.95 -9.02 30.44
N ALA A 32 9.64 -8.81 30.65
CA ALA A 32 8.90 -7.84 29.88
C ALA A 32 9.68 -6.51 29.93
N SER A 33 9.91 -5.93 28.75
CA SER A 33 10.60 -4.67 28.58
C SER A 33 9.79 -3.55 29.24
N ASP A 34 10.12 -3.21 30.48
CA ASP A 34 9.69 -1.98 31.13
C ASP A 34 10.41 -0.81 30.45
N ASN A 35 9.80 -0.13 29.46
CA ASN A 35 10.18 1.25 29.08
C ASN A 35 9.48 1.83 27.83
N ALA A 36 8.40 1.26 27.31
CA ALA A 36 7.74 1.83 26.13
C ALA A 36 6.76 2.98 26.45
N SER A 37 6.22 3.03 27.67
CA SER A 37 5.23 4.05 28.05
C SER A 37 5.80 5.47 28.01
N GLY A 38 5.21 6.32 27.14
CA GLY A 38 5.61 7.72 26.96
C GLY A 38 6.74 7.93 25.94
N LYS A 39 7.22 6.89 25.24
CA LYS A 39 8.20 7.07 24.15
C LYS A 39 7.54 7.68 22.92
N VAL A 40 8.23 8.63 22.28
CA VAL A 40 7.82 9.23 21.01
C VAL A 40 8.70 8.67 19.91
N TYR A 41 8.06 8.17 18.86
CA TYR A 41 8.72 7.69 17.64
C TYR A 41 8.38 8.64 16.50
N LYS A 42 9.38 9.14 15.79
CA LYS A 42 9.22 9.96 14.60
C LYS A 42 9.03 9.08 13.37
N VAL A 43 7.90 9.19 12.73
CA VAL A 43 7.52 8.36 11.59
C VAL A 43 7.42 9.21 10.33
N GLY A 44 8.33 9.00 9.37
CA GLY A 44 8.24 9.64 8.06
C GLY A 44 7.24 8.91 7.18
N ILE A 45 6.22 9.59 6.65
CA ILE A 45 5.28 9.05 5.66
C ILE A 45 5.51 9.78 4.34
N VAL A 46 5.74 9.04 3.25
CA VAL A 46 6.08 9.63 1.94
C VAL A 46 5.22 9.02 0.86
N GLN A 47 4.15 9.70 0.51
CA GLN A 47 3.28 9.31 -0.59
C GLN A 47 3.91 9.72 -1.94
N PHE A 48 3.81 8.84 -2.95
CA PHE A 48 4.38 9.15 -4.28
C PHE A 48 3.63 10.26 -5.00
N VAL A 49 2.30 10.19 -5.03
CA VAL A 49 1.41 11.12 -5.74
C VAL A 49 0.06 11.19 -5.04
N ASP A 50 -0.65 12.29 -5.19
CA ASP A 50 -2.03 12.42 -4.75
C ASP A 50 -2.94 11.52 -5.63
N ASP A 51 -3.44 10.45 -5.03
CA ASP A 51 -4.29 9.43 -5.64
C ASP A 51 -5.20 8.83 -4.58
N ALA A 52 -6.47 8.56 -4.92
CA ALA A 52 -7.47 8.15 -3.94
C ALA A 52 -7.16 6.82 -3.24
N SER A 53 -6.55 5.83 -3.95
CA SER A 53 -6.12 4.57 -3.31
C SER A 53 -4.95 4.81 -2.35
N LEU A 54 -3.97 5.66 -2.74
CA LEU A 54 -2.83 6.00 -1.90
C LEU A 54 -3.24 6.86 -0.70
N ASN A 55 -4.23 7.75 -0.88
CA ASN A 55 -4.81 8.54 0.21
C ASN A 55 -5.50 7.64 1.25
N GLN A 56 -6.26 6.62 0.80
CA GLN A 56 -6.82 5.61 1.71
C GLN A 56 -5.74 4.89 2.54
N ILE A 57 -4.61 4.56 1.92
CA ILE A 57 -3.48 3.94 2.62
C ILE A 57 -2.93 4.87 3.69
N GLU A 58 -2.58 6.11 3.32
CA GLU A 58 -2.00 7.11 4.22
C GLU A 58 -2.91 7.35 5.43
N GLU A 59 -4.20 7.65 5.19
CA GLU A 59 -5.17 7.86 6.26
C GLU A 59 -5.32 6.66 7.21
N ASN A 60 -5.28 5.43 6.68
CA ASN A 60 -5.43 4.25 7.52
C ASN A 60 -4.14 3.86 8.23
N ILE A 61 -2.96 4.21 7.69
CA ILE A 61 -1.70 4.16 8.44
C ILE A 61 -1.78 5.09 9.64
N GLU A 62 -2.14 6.35 9.44
CA GLU A 62 -2.22 7.36 10.50
C GLU A 62 -3.22 6.96 11.59
N LYS A 63 -4.43 6.56 11.20
CA LYS A 63 -5.49 6.12 12.13
C LYS A 63 -5.05 4.90 12.97
N GLU A 64 -4.37 3.94 12.36
CA GLU A 64 -3.90 2.73 13.05
C GLU A 64 -2.73 3.05 13.98
N LEU A 65 -1.78 3.90 13.55
CA LEU A 65 -0.68 4.37 14.41
C LEU A 65 -1.22 5.11 15.65
N ASP A 66 -2.23 5.97 15.49
CA ASP A 66 -2.88 6.64 16.61
C ASP A 66 -3.55 5.65 17.58
N ALA A 67 -4.30 4.67 17.04
CA ALA A 67 -4.97 3.65 17.83
C ALA A 67 -3.97 2.79 18.61
N LYS A 68 -2.92 2.30 17.94
CA LYS A 68 -1.83 1.52 18.57
C LYS A 68 -1.03 2.34 19.56
N GLY A 69 -0.77 3.61 19.26
CA GLY A 69 -0.11 4.54 20.19
C GLY A 69 -0.87 4.68 21.49
N ALA A 70 -2.19 4.86 21.40
CA ALA A 70 -3.06 4.94 22.57
C ALA A 70 -3.10 3.62 23.36
N GLU A 71 -3.14 2.47 22.68
CA GLU A 71 -3.14 1.14 23.30
C GLU A 71 -1.83 0.86 24.04
N LEU A 72 -0.69 1.17 23.43
CA LEU A 72 0.65 0.84 23.92
C LEU A 72 1.26 1.91 24.83
N GLY A 73 0.62 3.08 24.95
CA GLY A 73 1.12 4.20 25.73
C GLY A 73 2.36 4.86 25.12
N VAL A 74 2.49 4.84 23.80
CA VAL A 74 3.54 5.51 23.02
C VAL A 74 2.94 6.55 22.08
N THR A 75 3.76 7.39 21.48
CA THR A 75 3.33 8.35 20.46
C THR A 75 4.08 8.10 19.16
N PHE A 76 3.35 7.98 18.07
CA PHE A 76 3.91 8.00 16.70
C PHE A 76 3.72 9.41 16.16
N ASP A 77 4.80 10.16 16.08
CA ASP A 77 4.82 11.55 15.60
C ASP A 77 5.10 11.54 14.09
N TYR A 78 4.04 11.64 13.30
CA TYR A 78 4.09 11.67 11.84
C TYR A 78 3.66 13.02 11.26
N ALA A 79 2.91 13.85 11.97
CA ALA A 79 2.29 15.06 11.44
C ALA A 79 3.31 16.06 10.82
N ASP A 80 4.52 16.18 11.41
CA ASP A 80 5.59 17.03 10.90
C ASP A 80 6.52 16.30 9.88
N TYR A 81 6.20 15.05 9.54
CA TYR A 81 7.02 14.14 8.73
C TYR A 81 6.24 13.44 7.60
N THR A 82 5.00 13.88 7.32
CA THR A 82 4.16 13.39 6.21
C THR A 82 4.33 14.28 4.99
N TYR A 83 4.64 13.69 3.83
CA TYR A 83 4.98 14.40 2.60
C TYR A 83 4.40 13.72 1.37
N ASN A 84 4.10 14.53 0.35
CA ASN A 84 3.72 14.07 -0.98
C ASN A 84 4.83 14.39 -2.00
N GLY A 85 5.30 13.37 -2.71
CA GLY A 85 6.35 13.46 -3.73
C GLY A 85 5.92 14.06 -5.05
N GLN A 86 4.61 14.24 -5.29
CA GLN A 86 4.01 14.85 -6.49
C GLN A 86 4.43 14.18 -7.81
N ALA A 87 4.72 12.87 -7.73
CA ALA A 87 5.26 12.05 -8.83
C ALA A 87 6.57 12.64 -9.43
N ASP A 88 7.40 13.25 -8.59
CA ASP A 88 8.68 13.85 -8.99
C ASP A 88 9.85 13.31 -8.17
N SER A 89 10.80 12.67 -8.84
CA SER A 89 11.96 12.04 -8.19
C SER A 89 12.87 13.06 -7.49
N THR A 90 12.94 14.30 -7.97
CA THR A 90 13.75 15.35 -7.33
C THR A 90 13.13 15.75 -6.01
N THR A 91 11.80 15.94 -5.98
CA THR A 91 11.03 16.22 -4.77
C THR A 91 11.18 15.09 -3.77
N LEU A 92 11.04 13.82 -4.20
CA LEU A 92 11.23 12.66 -3.32
C LEU A 92 12.64 12.60 -2.71
N ASN A 93 13.70 12.87 -3.50
CA ASN A 93 15.07 12.92 -2.97
C ASN A 93 15.23 14.02 -1.91
N GLN A 94 14.62 15.19 -2.10
CA GLN A 94 14.65 16.28 -1.13
C GLN A 94 13.93 15.89 0.17
N ILE A 95 12.74 15.30 0.05
CA ILE A 95 11.95 14.79 1.19
C ILE A 95 12.77 13.75 1.97
N GLY A 96 13.36 12.77 1.28
CA GLY A 96 14.16 11.73 1.92
C GLY A 96 15.36 12.31 2.67
N ALA A 97 16.11 13.24 2.05
CA ALA A 97 17.23 13.92 2.70
C ALA A 97 16.77 14.74 3.94
N GLU A 98 15.60 15.37 3.88
CA GLU A 98 15.01 16.08 5.01
C GLU A 98 14.67 15.13 6.15
N LEU A 99 13.98 14.01 5.87
CA LEU A 99 13.63 12.99 6.88
C LEU A 99 14.87 12.41 7.57
N VAL A 100 15.92 12.08 6.79
CA VAL A 100 17.21 11.64 7.35
C VAL A 100 17.82 12.71 8.26
N SER A 101 17.82 13.97 7.82
CA SER A 101 18.34 15.10 8.62
C SER A 101 17.54 15.36 9.90
N LYS A 102 16.22 15.14 9.87
CA LYS A 102 15.33 15.26 11.04
C LYS A 102 15.45 14.09 12.01
N GLY A 103 16.16 13.03 11.61
CA GLY A 103 16.41 11.83 12.42
C GLY A 103 15.10 11.11 12.75
N VAL A 104 14.34 10.74 11.72
CA VAL A 104 13.15 9.90 11.90
C VAL A 104 13.55 8.48 12.30
N ASP A 105 12.71 7.80 13.07
CA ASP A 105 12.97 6.44 13.55
C ASP A 105 12.62 5.37 12.50
N ILE A 106 11.75 5.71 11.53
CA ILE A 106 11.31 4.83 10.44
C ILE A 106 10.76 5.68 9.29
N ILE A 107 10.79 5.15 8.06
CA ILE A 107 10.15 5.78 6.90
C ILE A 107 9.13 4.80 6.29
N ILE A 108 7.95 5.30 5.98
CA ILE A 108 6.87 4.59 5.29
C ILE A 108 6.68 5.22 3.91
N PRO A 109 7.37 4.74 2.88
CA PRO A 109 7.07 5.15 1.51
C PRO A 109 5.83 4.41 0.99
N ILE A 110 4.92 5.14 0.34
CA ILE A 110 3.71 4.62 -0.29
C ILE A 110 3.91 4.63 -1.80
N ALA A 111 3.77 3.49 -2.44
CA ALA A 111 4.03 3.12 -3.83
C ALA A 111 5.52 2.83 -4.16
N THR A 112 5.72 1.99 -5.19
CA THR A 112 7.05 1.49 -5.61
C THR A 112 8.07 2.61 -5.88
N PRO A 113 7.76 3.69 -6.63
CA PRO A 113 8.75 4.73 -6.91
C PRO A 113 9.22 5.47 -5.64
N ALA A 114 8.30 5.73 -4.68
CA ALA A 114 8.67 6.34 -3.41
C ALA A 114 9.59 5.41 -2.60
N ALA A 115 9.28 4.11 -2.56
CA ALA A 115 10.10 3.12 -1.85
C ALA A 115 11.51 3.03 -2.40
N GLN A 116 11.68 3.02 -3.72
CA GLN A 116 13.00 2.99 -4.38
C GLN A 116 13.84 4.24 -4.08
N VAL A 117 13.22 5.43 -4.08
CA VAL A 117 13.95 6.65 -3.74
C VAL A 117 14.32 6.68 -2.26
N MET A 118 13.42 6.28 -1.35
CA MET A 118 13.73 6.22 0.08
C MET A 118 14.81 5.18 0.38
N GLN A 119 14.83 4.03 -0.29
CA GLN A 119 15.92 3.06 -0.21
C GLN A 119 17.26 3.70 -0.54
N ALA A 120 17.35 4.41 -1.67
CA ALA A 120 18.59 5.04 -2.12
C ALA A 120 19.06 6.15 -1.16
N VAL A 121 18.15 7.00 -0.68
CA VAL A 121 18.50 8.12 0.22
C VAL A 121 18.93 7.64 1.60
N THR A 122 18.42 6.50 2.06
CA THR A 122 18.74 5.95 3.39
C THR A 122 19.89 4.93 3.35
N GLU A 123 20.55 4.68 2.21
CA GLU A 123 21.54 3.61 2.04
C GLU A 123 22.60 3.62 3.15
N ASP A 124 23.16 4.79 3.47
CA ASP A 124 24.20 4.99 4.47
C ASP A 124 23.65 5.24 5.90
N THR A 125 22.40 4.89 6.19
CA THR A 125 21.77 5.06 7.50
C THR A 125 21.24 3.74 8.04
N ASP A 126 20.91 3.70 9.35
CA ASP A 126 20.25 2.55 9.97
C ASP A 126 18.72 2.72 10.00
N ILE A 127 18.15 3.74 9.35
CA ILE A 127 16.71 4.00 9.35
C ILE A 127 15.99 2.86 8.61
N PRO A 128 15.10 2.11 9.28
CA PRO A 128 14.31 1.07 8.63
C PRO A 128 13.25 1.68 7.72
N ILE A 129 12.87 0.91 6.69
CA ILE A 129 11.79 1.26 5.76
C ILE A 129 10.71 0.19 5.84
N VAL A 130 9.46 0.63 6.00
CA VAL A 130 8.26 -0.20 5.83
C VAL A 130 7.46 0.36 4.66
N PHE A 131 7.66 -0.20 3.48
CA PHE A 131 6.93 0.26 2.30
C PHE A 131 5.46 -0.16 2.35
N SER A 132 4.61 0.62 1.70
CA SER A 132 3.19 0.33 1.51
C SER A 132 2.85 0.31 0.03
N ALA A 133 2.03 -0.65 -0.42
CA ALA A 133 1.60 -0.80 -1.81
C ALA A 133 2.77 -0.86 -2.81
N VAL A 134 3.69 -1.80 -2.61
CA VAL A 134 4.71 -2.14 -3.60
C VAL A 134 4.30 -3.42 -4.30
N SER A 135 4.02 -3.35 -5.60
CA SER A 135 3.43 -4.47 -6.36
C SER A 135 4.38 -5.67 -6.50
N ASP A 136 5.68 -5.42 -6.75
CA ASP A 136 6.71 -6.46 -6.81
C ASP A 136 8.00 -5.99 -6.12
N PRO A 137 8.11 -6.17 -4.79
CA PRO A 137 9.27 -5.69 -4.02
C PRO A 137 10.58 -6.39 -4.40
N VAL A 138 10.52 -7.64 -4.88
CA VAL A 138 11.72 -8.40 -5.29
C VAL A 138 12.24 -7.86 -6.61
N SER A 139 11.40 -7.72 -7.64
CA SER A 139 11.80 -7.14 -8.93
C SER A 139 12.21 -5.67 -8.80
N ALA A 140 11.60 -4.93 -7.89
CA ALA A 140 11.99 -3.55 -7.54
C ALA A 140 13.32 -3.48 -6.76
N LYS A 141 13.89 -4.62 -6.37
CA LYS A 141 15.15 -4.76 -5.60
C LYS A 141 15.10 -4.09 -4.22
N LEU A 142 13.94 -4.06 -3.62
CA LEU A 142 13.74 -3.56 -2.27
C LEU A 142 14.02 -4.63 -1.21
N VAL A 143 13.74 -5.89 -1.55
CA VAL A 143 13.93 -7.07 -0.68
C VAL A 143 14.53 -8.24 -1.45
N ASP A 144 15.20 -9.16 -0.76
CA ASP A 144 15.76 -10.38 -1.34
C ASP A 144 14.66 -11.41 -1.67
N SER A 145 13.66 -11.52 -0.80
CA SER A 145 12.48 -12.36 -0.98
C SER A 145 11.30 -11.85 -0.15
N MET A 146 10.08 -12.32 -0.45
CA MET A 146 8.87 -11.95 0.30
C MET A 146 8.90 -12.48 1.73
N ASP A 147 9.39 -13.71 1.96
CA ASP A 147 9.40 -14.36 3.27
C ASP A 147 10.57 -13.90 4.15
N ALA A 148 11.70 -13.49 3.55
CA ALA A 148 12.89 -13.05 4.23
C ALA A 148 13.52 -11.87 3.45
N PRO A 149 13.12 -10.64 3.79
CA PRO A 149 13.56 -9.43 3.10
C PRO A 149 15.06 -9.19 3.04
N GLY A 150 15.80 -9.61 4.07
CA GLY A 150 17.28 -9.68 4.06
C GLY A 150 18.01 -8.40 4.45
N GLY A 151 17.33 -7.27 4.59
CA GLY A 151 17.91 -5.97 4.92
C GLY A 151 17.11 -5.20 5.95
N LYS A 152 17.14 -3.88 5.88
CA LYS A 152 16.36 -2.98 6.76
C LYS A 152 15.01 -2.56 6.17
N ILE A 153 14.55 -3.26 5.12
CA ILE A 153 13.36 -2.91 4.33
C ILE A 153 12.40 -4.09 4.33
N THR A 154 11.15 -3.84 4.66
CA THR A 154 10.01 -4.76 4.54
C THR A 154 8.75 -3.95 4.26
N GLY A 155 7.57 -4.55 4.27
CA GLY A 155 6.32 -3.80 4.10
C GLY A 155 5.13 -4.63 3.61
N THR A 156 4.25 -3.98 2.86
CA THR A 156 3.01 -4.56 2.33
C THR A 156 2.97 -4.46 0.80
N SER A 157 2.58 -5.55 0.15
CA SER A 157 2.48 -5.63 -1.30
C SER A 157 1.03 -5.63 -1.76
N ASP A 158 0.74 -4.86 -2.80
CA ASP A 158 -0.52 -4.82 -3.54
C ASP A 158 -0.43 -5.60 -4.86
N SER A 159 0.37 -6.66 -4.93
CA SER A 159 0.61 -7.40 -6.18
C SER A 159 -0.70 -7.73 -6.89
N LEU A 160 -0.76 -7.42 -8.19
CA LEU A 160 -1.98 -7.52 -8.97
C LEU A 160 -2.23 -8.93 -9.48
N ASN A 161 -3.44 -9.45 -9.28
CA ASN A 161 -3.91 -10.65 -9.99
C ASN A 161 -4.36 -10.27 -11.42
N THR A 162 -3.38 -10.08 -12.31
CA THR A 162 -3.60 -9.70 -13.71
C THR A 162 -4.57 -10.61 -14.43
N LYS A 163 -4.49 -11.92 -14.15
CA LYS A 163 -5.41 -12.90 -14.77
C LYS A 163 -6.86 -12.60 -14.41
N ALA A 164 -7.14 -12.26 -13.17
CA ALA A 164 -8.50 -11.94 -12.73
C ALA A 164 -9.04 -10.68 -13.42
N VAL A 165 -8.22 -9.64 -13.61
CA VAL A 165 -8.61 -8.45 -14.37
C VAL A 165 -8.99 -8.80 -15.80
N LEU A 166 -8.19 -9.64 -16.45
CA LEU A 166 -8.47 -10.07 -17.82
C LEU A 166 -9.66 -11.04 -17.92
N ASP A 167 -9.89 -11.87 -16.90
CA ASP A 167 -11.11 -12.69 -16.81
C ASP A 167 -12.36 -11.80 -16.70
N LEU A 168 -12.32 -10.70 -15.91
CA LEU A 168 -13.42 -9.72 -15.85
C LEU A 168 -13.63 -9.03 -17.21
N MET A 169 -12.55 -8.67 -17.90
CA MET A 169 -12.60 -8.10 -19.25
C MET A 169 -13.34 -9.02 -20.22
N LEU A 170 -12.96 -10.29 -20.27
CA LEU A 170 -13.60 -11.27 -21.14
C LEU A 170 -15.02 -11.65 -20.72
N ALA A 171 -15.34 -11.54 -19.42
CA ALA A 171 -16.70 -11.75 -18.93
C ALA A 171 -17.61 -10.58 -19.29
N ALA A 172 -17.12 -9.34 -19.30
CA ALA A 172 -17.86 -8.15 -19.72
C ALA A 172 -18.12 -8.16 -21.24
N ASN A 173 -17.17 -8.60 -22.03
CA ASN A 173 -17.29 -8.76 -23.49
C ASN A 173 -16.57 -10.01 -23.98
N PRO A 174 -17.27 -11.14 -24.13
CA PRO A 174 -16.69 -12.40 -24.63
C PRO A 174 -16.14 -12.35 -26.07
N ASP A 175 -16.54 -11.35 -26.85
CA ASP A 175 -16.09 -11.17 -28.24
C ASP A 175 -14.78 -10.38 -28.34
N THR A 176 -14.15 -10.01 -27.19
CA THR A 176 -12.87 -9.31 -27.16
C THR A 176 -11.77 -10.16 -27.80
N ASP A 177 -11.21 -9.72 -28.92
CA ASP A 177 -10.13 -10.40 -29.64
C ASP A 177 -8.89 -9.52 -29.88
N TYR A 178 -8.94 -8.22 -29.53
CA TYR A 178 -7.82 -7.29 -29.64
C TYR A 178 -7.72 -6.35 -28.43
N VAL A 179 -6.69 -6.53 -27.62
CA VAL A 179 -6.49 -5.79 -26.34
C VAL A 179 -5.35 -4.81 -26.44
N GLY A 180 -5.59 -3.58 -25.99
CA GLY A 180 -4.56 -2.57 -25.77
C GLY A 180 -3.92 -2.72 -24.38
N LEU A 181 -2.59 -2.70 -24.31
CA LEU A 181 -1.84 -2.65 -23.05
C LEU A 181 -1.28 -1.24 -22.92
N LEU A 182 -1.80 -0.48 -21.94
CA LEU A 182 -1.39 0.91 -21.66
C LEU A 182 -0.63 0.97 -20.34
N TYR A 183 0.65 1.33 -20.39
CA TYR A 183 1.50 1.39 -19.21
C TYR A 183 2.73 2.27 -19.39
N SER A 184 3.47 2.54 -18.31
CA SER A 184 4.76 3.23 -18.34
C SER A 184 5.92 2.24 -18.21
N LYS A 185 6.89 2.32 -19.12
CA LYS A 185 8.15 1.54 -19.04
C LYS A 185 9.07 2.00 -17.91
N SER A 186 8.84 3.18 -17.34
CA SER A 186 9.59 3.70 -16.21
C SER A 186 9.08 3.18 -14.85
N GLU A 187 7.93 2.50 -14.83
CA GLU A 187 7.33 1.95 -13.61
C GLU A 187 7.69 0.46 -13.45
N ASP A 188 8.40 0.14 -12.37
CA ASP A 188 8.73 -1.26 -12.06
C ASP A 188 7.49 -2.07 -11.67
N SER A 189 6.47 -1.43 -11.06
CA SER A 189 5.16 -2.01 -10.75
C SER A 189 4.42 -2.57 -11.95
N SER A 190 4.67 -2.05 -13.15
CA SER A 190 3.99 -2.47 -14.39
C SER A 190 4.63 -3.67 -15.07
N LYS A 191 5.90 -3.99 -14.78
CA LYS A 191 6.67 -4.98 -15.55
C LYS A 191 6.07 -6.39 -15.49
N GLN A 192 5.86 -6.91 -14.28
CA GLN A 192 5.33 -8.26 -14.11
C GLN A 192 3.86 -8.36 -14.56
N PRO A 193 2.95 -7.44 -14.18
CA PRO A 193 1.57 -7.48 -14.66
C PRO A 193 1.44 -7.43 -16.19
N ILE A 194 2.28 -6.67 -16.88
CA ILE A 194 2.27 -6.64 -18.36
C ILE A 194 2.78 -7.96 -18.94
N ALA A 195 3.84 -8.54 -18.38
CA ALA A 195 4.31 -9.87 -18.82
C ALA A 195 3.24 -10.95 -18.61
N ASP A 196 2.55 -10.94 -17.48
CA ASP A 196 1.44 -11.84 -17.18
C ASP A 196 0.25 -11.63 -18.11
N ALA A 197 -0.08 -10.37 -18.45
CA ALA A 197 -1.12 -10.05 -19.41
C ALA A 197 -0.80 -10.58 -20.79
N ILE A 198 0.41 -10.39 -21.28
CA ILE A 198 0.88 -10.92 -22.56
C ILE A 198 0.76 -12.45 -22.60
N ALA A 199 1.30 -13.12 -21.57
CA ALA A 199 1.24 -14.58 -21.49
C ALA A 199 -0.20 -15.11 -21.46
N TYR A 200 -1.10 -14.43 -20.73
CA TYR A 200 -2.51 -14.78 -20.67
C TYR A 200 -3.19 -14.62 -22.04
N LEU A 201 -3.03 -13.46 -22.70
CA LEU A 201 -3.64 -13.16 -24.00
C LEU A 201 -3.14 -14.11 -25.09
N GLU A 202 -1.84 -14.41 -25.11
CA GLU A 202 -1.25 -15.42 -26.02
C GLU A 202 -1.85 -16.80 -25.78
N SER A 203 -2.05 -17.21 -24.53
CA SER A 203 -2.66 -18.49 -24.17
C SER A 203 -4.10 -18.64 -24.69
N LYS A 204 -4.79 -17.51 -24.87
CA LYS A 204 -6.17 -17.41 -25.36
C LYS A 204 -6.25 -17.14 -26.88
N ASN A 205 -5.10 -16.94 -27.56
CA ASN A 205 -5.01 -16.48 -28.94
C ASN A 205 -5.71 -15.12 -29.17
N ILE A 206 -5.69 -14.25 -28.18
CA ILE A 206 -6.19 -12.88 -28.25
C ILE A 206 -5.04 -11.98 -28.71
N LYS A 207 -5.29 -11.16 -29.72
CA LYS A 207 -4.32 -10.18 -30.23
C LYS A 207 -4.14 -9.06 -29.21
N TYR A 208 -2.92 -8.56 -29.10
CA TYR A 208 -2.64 -7.40 -28.26
C TYR A 208 -1.70 -6.41 -28.93
N ILE A 209 -1.69 -5.17 -28.41
CA ILE A 209 -0.73 -4.13 -28.78
C ILE A 209 -0.35 -3.33 -27.54
N GLU A 210 0.95 -3.04 -27.43
CA GLU A 210 1.48 -2.22 -26.35
C GLU A 210 1.63 -0.76 -26.79
N LYS A 211 1.15 0.19 -25.98
CA LYS A 211 1.43 1.61 -26.11
C LYS A 211 1.87 2.14 -24.75
N THR A 212 2.93 2.91 -24.73
CA THR A 212 3.56 3.36 -23.48
C THR A 212 3.81 4.85 -23.46
N GLY A 213 3.83 5.43 -22.25
CA GLY A 213 4.21 6.81 -22.01
C GLY A 213 4.93 6.93 -20.67
N THR A 214 5.84 7.87 -20.56
CA THR A 214 6.59 8.19 -19.32
C THR A 214 6.18 9.54 -18.73
N THR A 215 5.33 10.27 -19.44
CA THR A 215 4.71 11.53 -19.01
C THR A 215 3.21 11.49 -19.30
N THR A 216 2.44 12.37 -18.67
CA THR A 216 0.99 12.50 -18.90
C THR A 216 0.67 12.73 -20.39
N ASP A 217 1.46 13.56 -21.08
CA ASP A 217 1.25 13.86 -22.50
C ASP A 217 1.55 12.64 -23.39
N GLU A 218 2.59 11.88 -23.07
CA GLU A 218 2.91 10.63 -23.78
C GLU A 218 1.85 9.55 -23.54
N VAL A 219 1.34 9.42 -22.32
CA VAL A 219 0.22 8.50 -21.99
C VAL A 219 -1.04 8.90 -22.75
N SER A 220 -1.35 10.21 -22.83
CA SER A 220 -2.47 10.72 -23.62
C SER A 220 -2.31 10.40 -25.11
N SER A 221 -1.10 10.54 -25.66
CA SER A 221 -0.80 10.16 -27.04
C SER A 221 -0.86 8.63 -27.27
N ALA A 222 -0.45 7.85 -26.29
CA ALA A 222 -0.55 6.39 -26.32
C ALA A 222 -2.03 5.93 -26.30
N ALA A 223 -2.89 6.59 -25.54
CA ALA A 223 -4.33 6.35 -25.56
C ALA A 223 -4.96 6.66 -26.91
N ASP A 224 -4.61 7.80 -27.52
CA ASP A 224 -5.07 8.16 -28.88
C ASP A 224 -4.61 7.11 -29.92
N ALA A 225 -3.40 6.58 -29.77
CA ALA A 225 -2.89 5.53 -30.65
C ALA A 225 -3.64 4.20 -30.48
N LEU A 226 -4.02 3.80 -29.24
CA LEU A 226 -4.84 2.61 -29.00
C LEU A 226 -6.24 2.74 -29.61
N ILE A 227 -6.84 3.92 -29.50
CA ILE A 227 -8.14 4.22 -30.12
C ILE A 227 -8.04 4.10 -31.64
N ALA A 228 -6.98 4.65 -32.25
CA ALA A 228 -6.76 4.60 -33.69
C ALA A 228 -6.49 3.17 -34.20
N GLU A 229 -5.92 2.28 -33.38
CA GLU A 229 -5.72 0.86 -33.68
C GLU A 229 -7.05 0.07 -33.62
N GLY A 230 -8.07 0.62 -32.97
CA GLY A 230 -9.39 -0.02 -32.85
C GLY A 230 -9.37 -1.24 -31.93
N VAL A 231 -8.72 -1.14 -30.77
CA VAL A 231 -8.74 -2.21 -29.76
C VAL A 231 -10.13 -2.34 -29.13
N ASP A 232 -10.51 -3.56 -28.70
CA ASP A 232 -11.82 -3.84 -28.09
C ASP A 232 -11.87 -3.45 -26.62
N ALA A 233 -10.74 -3.50 -25.94
CA ALA A 233 -10.59 -3.14 -24.54
C ALA A 233 -9.15 -2.72 -24.23
N VAL A 234 -8.95 -2.01 -23.12
CA VAL A 234 -7.62 -1.61 -22.62
C VAL A 234 -7.39 -2.18 -21.24
N PHE A 235 -6.21 -2.78 -21.05
CA PHE A 235 -5.67 -3.16 -19.75
C PHE A 235 -4.58 -2.16 -19.31
N THR A 236 -4.67 -1.70 -18.07
CA THR A 236 -3.64 -0.90 -17.39
C THR A 236 -3.33 -1.53 -16.04
N PRO A 237 -2.08 -1.85 -15.70
CA PRO A 237 -1.72 -2.35 -14.38
C PRO A 237 -1.79 -1.24 -13.30
N THR A 238 -1.25 -1.51 -12.11
CA THR A 238 -1.09 -0.52 -11.03
C THR A 238 0.04 0.46 -11.39
N ASP A 239 -0.22 1.36 -12.32
CA ASP A 239 0.75 2.28 -12.94
C ASP A 239 0.46 3.72 -12.55
N ASN A 240 1.34 4.32 -11.72
CA ASN A 240 1.14 5.67 -11.19
C ASN A 240 1.26 6.76 -12.28
N THR A 241 2.05 6.51 -13.34
CA THR A 241 2.19 7.45 -14.46
C THR A 241 0.90 7.50 -15.27
N VAL A 242 0.28 6.34 -15.54
CA VAL A 242 -1.01 6.27 -16.23
C VAL A 242 -2.12 6.81 -15.33
N MET A 243 -2.10 6.47 -14.01
CA MET A 243 -3.07 7.00 -13.05
C MET A 243 -3.11 8.53 -13.07
N LYS A 244 -1.95 9.18 -13.02
CA LYS A 244 -1.85 10.64 -13.10
C LYS A 244 -2.47 11.23 -14.38
N ALA A 245 -2.50 10.45 -15.47
CA ALA A 245 -3.09 10.85 -16.74
C ALA A 245 -4.57 10.45 -16.87
N GLN A 246 -5.12 9.64 -15.97
CA GLN A 246 -6.41 8.96 -16.14
C GLN A 246 -7.57 9.93 -16.43
N LEU A 247 -7.68 11.03 -15.69
CA LEU A 247 -8.69 12.06 -15.93
C LEU A 247 -8.59 12.75 -17.30
N ALA A 248 -7.42 12.70 -17.94
CA ALA A 248 -7.22 13.27 -19.28
C ALA A 248 -7.52 12.28 -20.42
N ILE A 249 -7.64 10.98 -20.12
CA ILE A 249 -7.79 9.93 -21.14
C ILE A 249 -9.10 9.16 -21.07
N TYR A 250 -9.78 9.10 -19.93
CA TYR A 250 -10.96 8.23 -19.77
C TYR A 250 -12.10 8.60 -20.71
N GLU A 251 -12.39 9.91 -20.90
CA GLU A 251 -13.45 10.36 -21.81
C GLU A 251 -13.17 9.93 -23.26
N LYS A 252 -11.89 9.97 -23.69
CA LYS A 252 -11.51 9.53 -25.03
C LYS A 252 -11.86 8.06 -25.27
N PHE A 253 -11.60 7.20 -24.30
CA PHE A 253 -11.93 5.78 -24.37
C PHE A 253 -13.45 5.55 -24.33
N LEU A 254 -14.18 6.31 -23.49
CA LEU A 254 -15.64 6.23 -23.43
C LEU A 254 -16.30 6.68 -24.75
N ASP A 255 -15.81 7.76 -25.34
CA ASP A 255 -16.30 8.25 -26.64
C ASP A 255 -16.04 7.21 -27.77
N ALA A 256 -14.90 6.55 -27.72
CA ALA A 256 -14.55 5.47 -28.64
C ALA A 256 -15.25 4.12 -28.29
N LYS A 257 -16.01 4.04 -27.20
CA LYS A 257 -16.64 2.80 -26.69
C LYS A 257 -15.65 1.69 -26.34
N ILE A 258 -14.48 2.05 -25.87
CA ILE A 258 -13.41 1.13 -25.47
C ILE A 258 -13.37 1.07 -23.93
N PRO A 259 -13.77 -0.05 -23.29
CA PRO A 259 -13.71 -0.20 -21.85
C PRO A 259 -12.27 -0.33 -21.35
N GLN A 260 -11.94 0.36 -20.25
CA GLN A 260 -10.69 0.21 -19.53
C GLN A 260 -10.85 -0.69 -18.32
N PHE A 261 -9.92 -1.64 -18.13
CA PHE A 261 -9.80 -2.53 -16.97
C PHE A 261 -8.44 -2.29 -16.33
N CYS A 262 -8.43 -1.88 -15.09
CA CYS A 262 -7.24 -1.33 -14.44
C CYS A 262 -6.91 -2.01 -13.11
N GLY A 263 -5.66 -1.89 -12.68
CA GLY A 263 -5.09 -2.59 -11.53
C GLY A 263 -5.28 -1.90 -10.17
N ALA A 264 -6.14 -0.87 -10.05
CA ALA A 264 -6.50 -0.23 -8.78
C ALA A 264 -7.89 0.36 -8.86
N ASP A 265 -8.55 0.52 -7.70
CA ASP A 265 -9.90 1.07 -7.59
C ASP A 265 -9.98 2.57 -7.95
N SER A 266 -8.92 3.33 -7.67
CA SER A 266 -8.83 4.75 -8.02
C SER A 266 -8.90 5.00 -9.54
N PHE A 267 -8.52 4.06 -10.39
CA PHE A 267 -8.76 4.18 -11.82
C PHE A 267 -10.26 4.27 -12.15
N ALA A 268 -11.08 3.43 -11.50
CA ALA A 268 -12.53 3.50 -11.68
C ALA A 268 -13.10 4.82 -11.15
N LEU A 269 -12.60 5.31 -10.01
CA LEU A 269 -12.97 6.62 -9.47
C LEU A 269 -12.61 7.76 -10.45
N ASN A 270 -11.50 7.61 -11.18
CA ASN A 270 -11.05 8.56 -12.20
C ASN A 270 -11.60 8.24 -13.62
N GLY A 271 -12.72 7.54 -13.71
CA GLY A 271 -13.49 7.35 -14.93
C GLY A 271 -13.17 6.10 -15.76
N ALA A 272 -12.23 5.23 -15.37
CA ALA A 272 -12.10 3.92 -16.00
C ALA A 272 -13.35 3.07 -15.73
N PHE A 273 -13.64 2.08 -16.59
CA PHE A 273 -14.82 1.23 -16.42
C PHE A 273 -14.72 0.34 -15.18
N VAL A 274 -13.59 -0.36 -15.01
CA VAL A 274 -13.35 -1.26 -13.88
C VAL A 274 -11.96 -1.03 -13.32
N GLY A 275 -11.89 -0.81 -12.01
CA GLY A 275 -10.70 -0.95 -11.19
C GLY A 275 -10.73 -2.28 -10.44
N TYR A 276 -9.59 -2.94 -10.28
CA TYR A 276 -9.49 -4.22 -9.57
C TYR A 276 -8.27 -4.22 -8.67
N GLY A 277 -8.43 -4.61 -7.42
CA GLY A 277 -7.31 -4.59 -6.48
C GLY A 277 -7.63 -5.18 -5.12
N VAL A 278 -6.88 -4.70 -4.14
CA VAL A 278 -6.96 -5.06 -2.72
C VAL A 278 -7.84 -4.06 -1.96
N ASP A 279 -8.12 -4.36 -0.69
CA ASP A 279 -8.63 -3.37 0.27
C ASP A 279 -7.46 -2.47 0.72
N TYR A 280 -7.35 -1.27 0.15
CA TYR A 280 -6.27 -0.32 0.44
C TYR A 280 -6.33 0.22 1.87
N ALA A 281 -7.51 0.33 2.46
CA ALA A 281 -7.65 0.70 3.86
C ALA A 281 -7.08 -0.40 4.78
N ASN A 282 -7.33 -1.67 4.48
CA ASN A 282 -6.75 -2.79 5.21
C ASN A 282 -5.24 -2.89 5.02
N LEU A 283 -4.76 -2.61 3.82
CA LEU A 283 -3.32 -2.58 3.51
C LEU A 283 -2.61 -1.49 4.34
N GLY A 284 -3.20 -0.30 4.46
CA GLY A 284 -2.67 0.77 5.31
C GLY A 284 -2.57 0.37 6.78
N ARG A 285 -3.63 -0.24 7.35
CA ARG A 285 -3.60 -0.75 8.73
C ARG A 285 -2.50 -1.78 8.95
N ALA A 286 -2.37 -2.74 8.03
CA ALA A 286 -1.33 -3.75 8.11
C ALA A 286 0.10 -3.17 8.01
N THR A 287 0.29 -2.10 7.21
CA THR A 287 1.56 -1.36 7.17
C THR A 287 1.89 -0.76 8.54
N ALA A 288 0.93 -0.13 9.19
CA ALA A 288 1.10 0.43 10.54
C ALA A 288 1.40 -0.67 11.58
N ASP A 289 0.75 -1.84 11.49
CA ASP A 289 1.05 -2.98 12.36
C ASP A 289 2.51 -3.44 12.23
N ILE A 290 3.07 -3.49 11.01
CA ILE A 290 4.49 -3.80 10.79
C ILE A 290 5.39 -2.72 11.43
N VAL A 291 5.05 -1.45 11.32
CA VAL A 291 5.78 -0.34 11.98
C VAL A 291 5.81 -0.53 13.49
N VAL A 292 4.68 -0.90 14.11
CA VAL A 292 4.59 -1.20 15.55
C VAL A 292 5.48 -2.39 15.92
N GLN A 293 5.45 -3.47 15.14
CA GLN A 293 6.31 -4.64 15.37
C GLN A 293 7.79 -4.25 15.37
N ILE A 294 8.23 -3.40 14.44
CA ILE A 294 9.63 -2.98 14.33
C ILE A 294 10.00 -2.00 15.45
N LEU A 295 9.25 -0.93 15.65
CA LEU A 295 9.62 0.15 16.55
C LEU A 295 9.37 -0.18 18.02
N VAL A 296 8.30 -0.90 18.34
CA VAL A 296 7.87 -1.15 19.72
C VAL A 296 8.23 -2.55 20.19
N GLU A 297 8.01 -3.57 19.33
CA GLU A 297 8.24 -4.96 19.70
C GLU A 297 9.68 -5.41 19.38
N GLY A 298 10.43 -4.62 18.59
CA GLY A 298 11.82 -4.89 18.25
C GLY A 298 12.00 -5.98 17.20
N ALA A 299 11.01 -6.18 16.32
CA ALA A 299 11.12 -7.09 15.20
C ALA A 299 12.21 -6.62 14.21
N ASP A 300 12.94 -7.57 13.65
CA ASP A 300 13.98 -7.29 12.66
C ASP A 300 13.34 -7.22 11.25
N PRO A 301 13.42 -6.08 10.54
CA PRO A 301 12.92 -5.96 9.17
C PRO A 301 13.46 -7.05 8.24
N ALA A 302 14.72 -7.49 8.44
CA ALA A 302 15.35 -8.52 7.62
C ALA A 302 14.62 -9.86 7.62
N THR A 303 13.87 -10.15 8.68
CA THR A 303 13.15 -11.42 8.89
C THR A 303 11.63 -11.22 9.02
N THR A 304 11.15 -9.98 8.98
CA THR A 304 9.73 -9.67 8.96
C THR A 304 9.22 -9.80 7.54
N ALA A 305 8.46 -10.84 7.25
CA ALA A 305 7.95 -11.14 5.91
C ALA A 305 7.12 -9.98 5.34
N VAL A 306 7.25 -9.74 4.04
CA VAL A 306 6.36 -8.82 3.31
C VAL A 306 4.94 -9.39 3.34
N GLN A 307 3.97 -8.58 3.76
CA GLN A 307 2.57 -9.00 3.77
C GLN A 307 1.94 -8.81 2.40
N THR A 308 1.16 -9.80 1.98
CA THR A 308 0.36 -9.78 0.75
C THR A 308 -1.12 -9.86 1.08
N PHE A 309 -1.96 -9.40 0.19
CA PHE A 309 -3.40 -9.36 0.36
C PHE A 309 -4.10 -10.08 -0.78
N ASP A 310 -5.24 -10.69 -0.47
CA ASP A 310 -6.07 -11.27 -1.51
C ASP A 310 -6.62 -10.14 -2.40
N ASN A 311 -6.26 -10.18 -3.67
CA ASN A 311 -6.92 -9.41 -4.70
C ASN A 311 -8.32 -9.99 -4.92
N GLY A 312 -9.31 -9.13 -5.07
CA GLY A 312 -10.65 -9.66 -5.30
C GLY A 312 -11.74 -8.59 -5.35
N ILE A 313 -11.40 -7.33 -5.15
CA ILE A 313 -12.37 -6.23 -5.20
C ILE A 313 -12.42 -5.67 -6.63
N ALA A 314 -13.58 -5.80 -7.26
CA ALA A 314 -13.87 -5.14 -8.54
C ALA A 314 -14.71 -3.87 -8.28
N THR A 315 -14.13 -2.71 -8.57
CA THR A 315 -14.79 -1.41 -8.46
C THR A 315 -15.30 -0.99 -9.84
N ILE A 316 -16.61 -0.88 -10.01
CA ILE A 316 -17.26 -0.52 -11.28
C ILE A 316 -17.65 0.95 -11.24
N ASN A 317 -17.17 1.74 -12.18
CA ASN A 317 -17.70 3.08 -12.41
C ASN A 317 -19.02 2.98 -13.17
N THR A 318 -20.12 3.36 -12.50
CA THR A 318 -21.49 3.22 -13.02
C THR A 318 -21.79 4.20 -14.16
N GLU A 319 -21.15 5.38 -14.16
CA GLU A 319 -21.29 6.36 -15.26
C GLU A 319 -20.57 5.85 -16.52
N SER A 320 -19.35 5.32 -16.36
CA SER A 320 -18.59 4.72 -17.47
C SER A 320 -19.25 3.45 -18.00
N CYS A 321 -19.83 2.62 -17.12
CA CYS A 321 -20.65 1.47 -17.49
C CYS A 321 -21.81 1.89 -18.43
N ALA A 322 -22.55 2.90 -18.03
CA ALA A 322 -23.67 3.44 -18.83
C ALA A 322 -23.19 4.11 -20.13
N ALA A 323 -22.10 4.88 -20.09
CA ALA A 323 -21.53 5.53 -21.26
C ALA A 323 -21.05 4.53 -22.32
N LEU A 324 -20.48 3.39 -21.89
CA LEU A 324 -20.11 2.29 -22.76
C LEU A 324 -21.31 1.51 -23.34
N GLY A 325 -22.49 1.68 -22.76
CA GLY A 325 -23.72 1.00 -23.17
C GLY A 325 -23.93 -0.36 -22.51
N TYR A 326 -23.19 -0.65 -21.43
CA TYR A 326 -23.39 -1.87 -20.65
C TYR A 326 -24.58 -1.75 -19.68
N ASP A 327 -25.27 -2.87 -19.46
CA ASP A 327 -26.23 -3.01 -18.37
C ASP A 327 -25.47 -3.41 -17.09
N LEU A 328 -25.53 -2.56 -16.07
CA LEU A 328 -24.80 -2.77 -14.80
C LEU A 328 -25.18 -4.10 -14.13
N SER A 329 -26.45 -4.49 -14.18
CA SER A 329 -26.91 -5.74 -13.57
C SER A 329 -26.36 -6.96 -14.31
N ALA A 330 -26.28 -6.89 -15.66
CA ALA A 330 -25.65 -7.93 -16.47
C ALA A 330 -24.14 -8.03 -16.19
N ILE A 331 -23.43 -6.89 -16.06
CA ILE A 331 -22.01 -6.85 -15.72
C ILE A 331 -21.78 -7.46 -14.32
N LYS A 332 -22.56 -7.08 -13.32
CA LYS A 332 -22.44 -7.67 -11.96
C LYS A 332 -22.68 -9.18 -11.97
N THR A 333 -23.62 -9.64 -12.77
CA THR A 333 -23.86 -11.09 -12.95
C THR A 333 -22.71 -11.78 -13.66
N ALA A 334 -22.09 -11.14 -14.67
CA ALA A 334 -20.94 -11.70 -15.38
C ALA A 334 -19.68 -11.77 -14.50
N PHE A 335 -19.56 -10.89 -13.51
CA PHE A 335 -18.43 -10.82 -12.56
C PHE A 335 -18.61 -11.75 -11.37
N ASP A 336 -19.82 -12.28 -11.14
CA ASP A 336 -20.10 -13.20 -10.03
C ASP A 336 -19.19 -14.44 -10.09
N GLY A 337 -18.52 -14.71 -8.97
CA GLY A 337 -17.54 -15.78 -8.84
C GLY A 337 -16.15 -15.48 -9.45
N LEU A 338 -15.96 -14.33 -10.10
CA LEU A 338 -14.64 -13.89 -10.62
C LEU A 338 -13.94 -12.91 -9.67
N CYS A 339 -14.68 -12.30 -8.75
CA CYS A 339 -14.15 -11.42 -7.71
C CYS A 339 -14.82 -11.76 -6.37
N THR A 340 -14.21 -11.32 -5.27
CA THR A 340 -14.75 -11.54 -3.90
C THR A 340 -15.78 -10.50 -3.52
N GLN A 341 -15.66 -9.30 -4.11
CA GLN A 341 -16.53 -8.17 -3.86
C GLN A 341 -16.69 -7.31 -5.11
N ILE A 342 -17.88 -6.76 -5.31
CA ILE A 342 -18.15 -5.72 -6.30
C ILE A 342 -18.52 -4.44 -5.55
N VAL A 343 -17.79 -3.36 -5.84
CA VAL A 343 -18.04 -2.01 -5.34
C VAL A 343 -18.49 -1.15 -6.52
N GLU A 344 -19.42 -0.24 -6.28
CA GLU A 344 -19.88 0.74 -7.27
C GLU A 344 -19.33 2.11 -6.92
N THR A 345 -18.89 2.84 -7.93
CA THR A 345 -18.46 4.23 -7.79
C THR A 345 -18.96 5.08 -8.96
N VAL A 346 -18.76 6.37 -8.86
CA VAL A 346 -18.93 7.35 -9.94
C VAL A 346 -17.62 8.08 -10.13
N THR A 347 -17.50 8.87 -11.19
CA THR A 347 -16.30 9.69 -11.40
C THR A 347 -16.25 10.81 -10.37
N ALA A 348 -15.29 10.76 -9.46
CA ALA A 348 -15.10 11.68 -8.34
C ALA A 348 -13.61 11.83 -8.01
N GLN A 349 -13.27 12.74 -7.08
CA GLN A 349 -11.88 12.93 -6.65
C GLN A 349 -11.50 12.02 -5.47
N GLU A 350 -12.47 11.64 -4.67
CA GLU A 350 -12.28 10.80 -3.46
C GLU A 350 -13.40 9.77 -3.36
N PHE A 351 -13.13 8.65 -2.70
CA PHE A 351 -14.17 7.68 -2.36
C PHE A 351 -15.07 8.23 -1.24
N GLU A 352 -16.40 7.93 -1.31
CA GLU A 352 -17.38 8.30 -0.29
C GLU A 352 -17.32 7.38 0.95
#